data_260038e49fbd8ff19ea8b7bb6e2dbd03
#
_entry.id   260038e49fbd8ff19ea8b7bb6e2dbd03
#
_cell.length_a   1.000
_cell.length_b   1.000
_cell.length_c   1.000
_cell.angle_alpha   90.00
_cell.angle_beta   90.00
_cell.angle_gamma   90.00
#
_symmetry.space_group_name_H-M   'P 1'
#
loop_
_entity.id
_entity.type
_entity.pdbx_description
1 polymer ?
#
loop_
_entity_poly.entity_id
_entity_poly.type
_entity_poly.pdbx_seq_one_letter_code
_entity_poly.pdbx_strand_id
1 'polypeptide(L)'
;HLVSEIHQNNIKTKEGFHEWFKRSLAFHQNHDFGDYEVDKVVELLTNTKAVAMEGDEYKATSVGVVASMFYFSPFDAADLRKNFKNLFEGHNEKNDYALALALADLDSYRFGQIVNKAERTEMVKFQKELEKQFPNKKITETVTKFAFAYYNMLNGVENPVFSAIQSGLRLDSERTLEVLN
;
A
#
# COMPACT_ATOMS: atom_id res chain seq x y z
N HIS A 1 -7.83 11.21 1.40
CA HIS A 1 -8.53 12.43 1.90
C HIS A 1 -9.47 12.09 3.07
N LEU A 2 -10.41 11.15 2.94
CA LEU A 2 -11.40 10.87 3.99
C LEU A 2 -10.76 10.47 5.32
N VAL A 3 -9.72 9.62 5.30
CA VAL A 3 -8.98 9.25 6.52
C VAL A 3 -8.32 10.47 7.19
N SER A 4 -7.84 11.43 6.39
CA SER A 4 -7.28 12.69 6.91
C SER A 4 -8.33 13.52 7.63
N GLU A 5 -9.54 13.62 7.08
CA GLU A 5 -10.65 14.37 7.70
C GLU A 5 -11.09 13.72 9.02
N ILE A 6 -11.10 12.38 9.08
CA ILE A 6 -11.38 11.66 10.34
C ILE A 6 -10.24 11.88 11.34
N HIS A 7 -8.99 11.81 10.92
CA HIS A 7 -7.83 12.01 11.78
C HIS A 7 -7.82 13.42 12.39
N GLN A 8 -8.21 14.42 11.62
CA GLN A 8 -8.34 15.81 12.09
C GLN A 8 -9.60 16.09 12.90
N ASN A 9 -10.43 15.08 13.16
CA ASN A 9 -11.73 15.20 13.84
C ASN A 9 -12.78 16.08 13.13
N ASN A 10 -12.60 16.32 11.82
CA ASN A 10 -13.57 17.06 11.01
C ASN A 10 -14.81 16.21 10.69
N ILE A 11 -14.63 14.89 10.65
CA ILE A 11 -15.70 13.91 10.42
C ILE A 11 -15.62 12.83 11.49
N LYS A 12 -16.74 12.54 12.14
CA LYS A 12 -16.80 11.55 13.22
C LYS A 12 -17.92 10.52 13.04
N THR A 13 -18.98 10.88 12.35
CA THR A 13 -20.17 10.03 12.21
C THR A 13 -20.48 9.72 10.75
N LYS A 14 -21.37 8.76 10.53
CA LYS A 14 -21.83 8.41 9.18
C LYS A 14 -22.51 9.58 8.48
N GLU A 15 -23.32 10.34 9.19
CA GLU A 15 -23.98 11.53 8.68
C GLU A 15 -22.94 12.60 8.29
N GLY A 16 -21.88 12.76 9.10
CA GLY A 16 -20.75 13.65 8.81
C GLY A 16 -20.03 13.29 7.50
N PHE A 17 -19.93 12.00 7.18
CA PHE A 17 -19.40 11.55 5.87
C PHE A 17 -20.26 12.02 4.71
N HIS A 18 -21.58 11.81 4.81
CA HIS A 18 -22.49 12.20 3.73
C HIS A 18 -22.49 13.72 3.52
N GLU A 19 -22.50 14.49 4.62
CA GLU A 19 -22.43 15.95 4.55
C GLU A 19 -21.11 16.44 3.92
N TRP A 20 -19.98 15.86 4.31
CA TRP A 20 -18.68 16.17 3.74
C TRP A 20 -18.62 15.84 2.25
N PHE A 21 -19.13 14.65 1.86
CA PHE A 21 -19.14 14.23 0.46
C PHE A 21 -19.99 15.15 -0.40
N LYS A 22 -21.18 15.57 0.07
CA LYS A 22 -22.05 16.52 -0.64
C LYS A 22 -21.38 17.87 -0.92
N ARG A 23 -20.38 18.25 -0.15
CA ARG A 23 -19.58 19.47 -0.37
C ARG A 23 -18.38 19.26 -1.30
N SER A 24 -18.09 18.04 -1.70
CA SER A 24 -16.93 17.71 -2.53
C SER A 24 -17.19 18.03 -4.01
N LEU A 25 -16.11 18.36 -4.73
CA LEU A 25 -16.15 18.52 -6.18
C LEU A 25 -16.63 17.23 -6.87
N ALA A 26 -16.23 16.06 -6.33
CA ALA A 26 -16.63 14.76 -6.88
C ALA A 26 -18.17 14.59 -6.90
N PHE A 27 -18.85 15.02 -5.84
CA PHE A 27 -20.32 15.00 -5.80
C PHE A 27 -20.94 15.90 -6.89
N HIS A 28 -20.38 17.08 -7.08
CA HIS A 28 -20.91 18.06 -8.07
C HIS A 28 -20.59 17.67 -9.53
N GLN A 29 -19.57 16.85 -9.75
CA GLN A 29 -19.19 16.38 -11.09
C GLN A 29 -19.87 15.05 -11.48
N ASN A 30 -20.24 14.23 -10.51
CA ASN A 30 -20.86 12.92 -10.70
C ASN A 30 -22.23 12.87 -10.03
N HIS A 31 -23.27 13.22 -10.76
CA HIS A 31 -24.65 13.19 -10.26
C HIS A 31 -25.13 11.79 -9.85
N ASP A 32 -24.45 10.72 -10.28
CA ASP A 32 -24.81 9.33 -10.00
C ASP A 32 -24.11 8.74 -8.77
N PHE A 33 -23.21 9.49 -8.10
CA PHE A 33 -22.54 9.06 -6.89
C PHE A 33 -23.45 9.29 -5.69
N GLY A 34 -24.16 8.25 -5.27
CA GLY A 34 -25.16 8.31 -4.19
C GLY A 34 -24.59 7.96 -2.82
N ASP A 35 -25.46 8.01 -1.81
CA ASP A 35 -25.15 7.64 -0.42
C ASP A 35 -24.60 6.20 -0.30
N TYR A 36 -24.98 5.30 -1.20
CA TYR A 36 -24.47 3.93 -1.26
C TYR A 36 -22.97 3.83 -1.53
N GLU A 37 -22.41 4.68 -2.37
CA GLU A 37 -20.97 4.69 -2.67
C GLU A 37 -20.15 5.22 -1.48
N VAL A 38 -20.68 6.18 -0.74
CA VAL A 38 -20.06 6.68 0.49
C VAL A 38 -20.01 5.58 1.54
N ASP A 39 -21.10 4.83 1.71
CA ASP A 39 -21.15 3.69 2.62
C ASP A 39 -20.12 2.62 2.28
N LYS A 40 -19.96 2.29 1.01
CA LYS A 40 -18.91 1.37 0.55
C LYS A 40 -17.50 1.84 0.88
N VAL A 41 -17.22 3.13 0.71
CA VAL A 41 -15.91 3.69 1.06
C VAL A 41 -15.66 3.56 2.55
N VAL A 42 -16.65 3.86 3.39
CA VAL A 42 -16.54 3.70 4.85
C VAL A 42 -16.30 2.25 5.23
N GLU A 43 -17.06 1.32 4.66
CA GLU A 43 -16.90 -0.12 4.86
C GLU A 43 -15.47 -0.57 4.47
N LEU A 44 -14.99 -0.10 3.33
CA LEU A 44 -13.66 -0.39 2.83
C LEU A 44 -12.57 0.10 3.79
N LEU A 45 -12.66 1.35 4.30
CA LEU A 45 -11.72 1.91 5.25
C LEU A 45 -11.74 1.16 6.58
N THR A 46 -12.90 0.67 6.99
CA THR A 46 -13.05 -0.17 8.19
C THR A 46 -12.43 -1.56 7.98
N ASN A 47 -12.68 -2.17 6.82
CA ASN A 47 -12.13 -3.48 6.47
C ASN A 47 -10.60 -3.46 6.34
N THR A 48 -10.02 -2.39 5.81
CA THR A 48 -8.56 -2.18 5.76
C THR A 48 -7.98 -1.80 7.13
N LYS A 49 -8.84 -1.60 8.13
CA LYS A 49 -8.46 -1.12 9.47
C LYS A 49 -7.76 0.25 9.46
N ALA A 50 -7.97 1.05 8.43
CA ALA A 50 -7.55 2.44 8.42
C ALA A 50 -8.40 3.30 9.35
N VAL A 51 -9.65 2.89 9.53
CA VAL A 51 -10.63 3.53 10.42
C VAL A 51 -11.25 2.49 11.34
N ALA A 52 -11.55 2.84 12.56
CA ALA A 52 -12.27 2.02 13.52
C ALA A 52 -13.44 2.80 14.14
N MET A 53 -14.44 2.08 14.62
CA MET A 53 -15.51 2.64 15.44
C MET A 53 -15.09 2.62 16.92
N GLU A 54 -15.20 3.75 17.59
CA GLU A 54 -15.10 3.88 19.04
C GLU A 54 -16.40 4.49 19.58
N GLY A 55 -17.27 3.64 20.15
CA GLY A 55 -18.65 4.03 20.42
C GLY A 55 -19.39 4.31 19.12
N ASP A 56 -19.97 5.50 19.00
CA ASP A 56 -20.69 5.95 17.82
C ASP A 56 -19.83 6.84 16.88
N GLU A 57 -18.53 6.99 17.18
CA GLU A 57 -17.63 7.82 16.40
C GLU A 57 -16.60 7.00 15.62
N TYR A 58 -16.31 7.41 14.37
CA TYR A 58 -15.20 6.90 13.57
C TYR A 58 -13.90 7.59 13.99
N LYS A 59 -12.84 6.79 14.15
CA LYS A 59 -11.49 7.28 14.41
C LYS A 59 -10.48 6.66 13.48
N ALA A 60 -9.50 7.45 13.07
CA ALA A 60 -8.36 6.93 12.32
C ALA A 60 -7.49 6.07 13.24
N THR A 61 -7.19 4.85 12.82
CA THR A 61 -6.24 3.98 13.50
C THR A 61 -4.80 4.43 13.23
N SER A 62 -3.80 3.83 13.89
CA SER A 62 -2.39 4.08 13.56
C SER A 62 -2.09 3.83 12.08
N VAL A 63 -2.67 2.77 11.49
CA VAL A 63 -2.57 2.47 10.05
C VAL A 63 -3.17 3.59 9.21
N GLY A 64 -4.34 4.09 9.60
CA GLY A 64 -5.01 5.19 8.90
C GLY A 64 -4.24 6.50 9.00
N VAL A 65 -3.68 6.80 10.18
CA VAL A 65 -2.83 7.99 10.39
C VAL A 65 -1.60 7.94 9.47
N VAL A 66 -0.86 6.82 9.47
CA VAL A 66 0.30 6.63 8.60
C VAL A 66 -0.10 6.76 7.12
N ALA A 67 -1.18 6.08 6.69
CA ALA A 67 -1.67 6.18 5.32
C ALA A 67 -2.02 7.64 4.94
N SER A 68 -2.63 8.39 5.85
CA SER A 68 -2.98 9.79 5.64
C SER A 68 -1.76 10.70 5.54
N MET A 69 -0.79 10.55 6.44
CA MET A 69 0.40 11.42 6.53
C MET A 69 1.35 11.22 5.35
N PHE A 70 1.47 9.97 4.87
CA PHE A 70 2.41 9.63 3.79
C PHE A 70 1.76 9.46 2.43
N TYR A 71 0.46 9.74 2.31
CA TYR A 71 -0.29 9.53 1.07
C TYR A 71 -0.29 8.07 0.58
N PHE A 72 -0.10 7.11 1.49
CA PHE A 72 -0.30 5.70 1.16
C PHE A 72 -1.77 5.39 0.95
N SER A 73 -2.04 4.51 -0.01
CA SER A 73 -3.36 3.91 -0.11
C SER A 73 -3.68 3.13 1.19
N PRO A 74 -4.89 3.21 1.73
CA PRO A 74 -5.32 2.34 2.84
C PRO A 74 -5.16 0.85 2.52
N PHE A 75 -5.25 0.46 1.26
CA PHE A 75 -5.00 -0.90 0.79
C PHE A 75 -3.54 -1.29 0.94
N ASP A 76 -2.60 -0.43 0.52
CA ASP A 76 -1.18 -0.68 0.67
C ASP A 76 -0.78 -0.81 2.14
N ALA A 77 -1.34 0.04 3.01
CA ALA A 77 -1.11 -0.04 4.44
C ALA A 77 -1.63 -1.37 5.04
N ALA A 78 -2.78 -1.85 4.57
CA ALA A 78 -3.34 -3.15 4.97
C ALA A 78 -2.49 -4.31 4.44
N ASP A 79 -2.04 -4.23 3.19
CA ASP A 79 -1.16 -5.24 2.58
C ASP A 79 0.20 -5.30 3.29
N LEU A 80 0.84 -4.18 3.57
CA LEU A 80 2.07 -4.13 4.35
C LEU A 80 1.90 -4.82 5.70
N ARG A 81 0.87 -4.46 6.47
CA ARG A 81 0.59 -5.09 7.75
C ARG A 81 0.42 -6.60 7.64
N LYS A 82 -0.33 -7.08 6.65
CA LYS A 82 -0.54 -8.50 6.37
C LYS A 82 0.75 -9.19 5.96
N ASN A 83 1.52 -8.58 5.05
CA ASN A 83 2.75 -9.15 4.54
C ASN A 83 3.81 -9.28 5.62
N PHE A 84 3.98 -8.24 6.45
CA PHE A 84 4.92 -8.28 7.57
C PHE A 84 4.47 -9.25 8.67
N LYS A 85 3.16 -9.32 8.96
CA LYS A 85 2.65 -10.34 9.88
C LYS A 85 3.01 -11.75 9.38
N ASN A 86 2.75 -12.04 8.11
CA ASN A 86 3.08 -13.33 7.50
C ASN A 86 4.60 -13.61 7.49
N LEU A 87 5.41 -12.57 7.26
CA LEU A 87 6.87 -12.68 7.30
C LEU A 87 7.40 -13.00 8.69
N PHE A 88 6.87 -12.36 9.74
CA PHE A 88 7.36 -12.51 11.11
C PHE A 88 6.76 -13.72 11.84
N GLU A 89 5.52 -14.08 11.56
CA GLU A 89 4.83 -15.21 12.17
C GLU A 89 4.95 -16.51 11.33
N GLY A 90 5.36 -16.39 10.06
CA GLY A 90 5.53 -17.53 9.16
C GLY A 90 6.73 -18.40 9.51
N HIS A 91 6.64 -19.68 9.13
CA HIS A 91 7.73 -20.67 9.31
C HIS A 91 8.81 -20.58 8.23
N ASN A 92 8.69 -19.63 7.28
CA ASN A 92 9.66 -19.44 6.21
C ASN A 92 10.92 -18.72 6.75
N GLU A 93 12.08 -19.09 6.21
CA GLU A 93 13.31 -18.38 6.50
C GLU A 93 13.16 -16.89 6.14
N LYS A 94 13.47 -16.04 7.12
CA LYS A 94 13.53 -14.60 6.91
C LYS A 94 14.79 -14.30 6.14
N ASN A 95 14.64 -13.89 4.90
CA ASN A 95 15.75 -13.52 4.01
C ASN A 95 15.36 -12.31 3.17
N ASP A 96 16.32 -11.77 2.43
CA ASP A 96 16.12 -10.56 1.61
C ASP A 96 15.07 -10.74 0.52
N TYR A 97 14.87 -11.96 0.00
CA TYR A 97 13.79 -12.24 -0.96
C TYR A 97 12.41 -12.12 -0.31
N ALA A 98 12.26 -12.68 0.89
CA ALA A 98 11.01 -12.61 1.63
C ALA A 98 10.68 -11.17 2.05
N LEU A 99 11.68 -10.42 2.51
CA LEU A 99 11.53 -9.01 2.87
C LEU A 99 11.19 -8.16 1.64
N ALA A 100 11.91 -8.32 0.55
CA ALA A 100 11.67 -7.60 -0.70
C ALA A 100 10.26 -7.87 -1.25
N LEU A 101 9.79 -9.13 -1.17
CA LEU A 101 8.44 -9.49 -1.59
C LEU A 101 7.38 -8.90 -0.64
N ALA A 102 7.61 -8.88 0.67
CA ALA A 102 6.68 -8.28 1.63
C ALA A 102 6.50 -6.78 1.40
N LEU A 103 7.57 -6.07 1.02
CA LEU A 103 7.55 -4.65 0.67
C LEU A 103 6.89 -4.36 -0.69
N ALA A 104 6.94 -5.31 -1.63
CA ALA A 104 6.52 -5.12 -3.00
C ALA A 104 5.11 -5.66 -3.32
N ASP A 105 4.57 -6.57 -2.51
CA ASP A 105 3.24 -7.15 -2.76
C ASP A 105 2.13 -6.24 -2.26
N LEU A 106 2.06 -5.05 -2.82
CA LEU A 106 1.10 -4.00 -2.50
C LEU A 106 0.07 -3.85 -3.62
N ASP A 107 -1.11 -3.38 -3.27
CA ASP A 107 -2.19 -3.13 -4.23
C ASP A 107 -1.76 -2.16 -5.34
N SER A 108 -1.10 -1.05 -4.97
CA SER A 108 -0.61 -0.06 -5.93
C SER A 108 0.43 -0.60 -6.91
N TYR A 109 1.18 -1.65 -6.54
CA TYR A 109 2.19 -2.26 -7.41
C TYR A 109 1.66 -3.44 -8.25
N ARG A 110 0.46 -3.94 -7.95
CA ARG A 110 -0.15 -5.04 -8.72
C ARG A 110 -0.67 -4.60 -10.08
N PHE A 111 -1.03 -3.33 -10.20
CA PHE A 111 -1.66 -2.78 -11.40
C PHE A 111 -0.88 -1.56 -11.91
N GLY A 112 -0.73 -1.45 -13.22
CA GLY A 112 -0.47 -0.18 -13.85
C GLY A 112 0.95 0.12 -14.33
N GLN A 113 1.94 -0.76 -14.14
CA GLN A 113 3.26 -0.55 -14.74
C GLN A 113 3.64 -1.64 -15.73
N ILE A 114 3.90 -1.23 -16.96
CA ILE A 114 4.41 -2.14 -18.00
C ILE A 114 5.86 -2.50 -17.67
N VAL A 115 6.17 -3.81 -17.70
CA VAL A 115 7.53 -4.29 -17.56
C VAL A 115 8.16 -4.36 -18.95
N ASN A 116 9.21 -3.58 -19.18
CA ASN A 116 9.90 -3.56 -20.46
C ASN A 116 10.89 -4.72 -20.63
N LYS A 117 11.44 -4.89 -21.84
CA LYS A 117 12.33 -6.02 -22.16
C LYS A 117 13.63 -6.00 -21.35
N ALA A 118 14.21 -4.84 -21.11
CA ALA A 118 15.45 -4.70 -20.32
C ALA A 118 15.22 -5.11 -18.87
N GLU A 119 14.14 -4.63 -18.27
CA GLU A 119 13.73 -5.00 -16.89
C GLU A 119 13.52 -6.51 -16.76
N ARG A 120 12.81 -7.14 -17.72
CA ARG A 120 12.62 -8.60 -17.71
C ARG A 120 13.93 -9.36 -17.73
N THR A 121 14.88 -8.92 -18.56
CA THR A 121 16.18 -9.59 -18.67
C THR A 121 16.93 -9.55 -17.35
N GLU A 122 16.95 -8.40 -16.67
CA GLU A 122 17.62 -8.24 -15.39
C GLU A 122 17.00 -9.08 -14.27
N MET A 123 15.68 -9.16 -14.20
CA MET A 123 15.00 -9.82 -13.09
C MET A 123 14.72 -11.33 -13.30
N VAL A 124 15.09 -11.93 -14.44
CA VAL A 124 14.83 -13.36 -14.75
C VAL A 124 15.32 -14.30 -13.64
N LYS A 125 16.56 -14.11 -13.16
CA LYS A 125 17.15 -14.97 -12.13
C LYS A 125 16.44 -14.78 -10.80
N PHE A 126 16.14 -13.55 -10.45
CA PHE A 126 15.43 -13.19 -9.23
C PHE A 126 14.02 -13.77 -9.23
N GLN A 127 13.30 -13.66 -10.34
CA GLN A 127 11.95 -14.23 -10.47
C GLN A 127 11.95 -15.73 -10.24
N LYS A 128 12.89 -16.48 -10.86
CA LYS A 128 13.00 -17.93 -10.65
C LYS A 128 13.26 -18.29 -9.19
N GLU A 129 14.07 -17.51 -8.50
CA GLU A 129 14.34 -17.75 -7.08
C GLU A 129 13.11 -17.43 -6.22
N LEU A 130 12.37 -16.35 -6.50
CA LEU A 130 11.09 -16.08 -5.85
C LEU A 130 10.07 -17.21 -6.04
N GLU A 131 9.90 -17.69 -7.27
CA GLU A 131 8.98 -18.79 -7.58
C GLU A 131 9.35 -20.08 -6.84
N LYS A 132 10.64 -20.35 -6.69
CA LYS A 132 11.15 -21.50 -5.93
C LYS A 132 10.88 -21.37 -4.42
N GLN A 133 11.09 -20.17 -3.85
CA GLN A 133 10.88 -19.94 -2.41
C GLN A 133 9.40 -19.81 -2.05
N PHE A 134 8.57 -19.34 -2.97
CA PHE A 134 7.14 -19.09 -2.76
C PHE A 134 6.27 -19.83 -3.78
N PRO A 135 6.33 -21.17 -3.87
CA PRO A 135 5.70 -21.94 -4.96
C PRO A 135 4.17 -21.84 -4.97
N ASN A 136 3.56 -21.53 -3.83
CA ASN A 136 2.11 -21.42 -3.68
C ASN A 136 1.59 -19.99 -3.83
N LYS A 137 2.48 -19.02 -4.09
CA LYS A 137 2.11 -17.61 -4.22
C LYS A 137 2.11 -17.20 -5.69
N LYS A 138 0.97 -16.71 -6.17
CA LYS A 138 0.91 -16.11 -7.51
C LYS A 138 1.53 -14.70 -7.44
N ILE A 139 2.75 -14.57 -7.95
CA ILE A 139 3.48 -13.31 -8.02
C ILE A 139 3.37 -12.77 -9.44
N THR A 140 2.87 -11.54 -9.58
CA THR A 140 2.77 -10.88 -10.89
C THR A 140 4.13 -10.35 -11.33
N GLU A 141 4.30 -10.15 -12.64
CA GLU A 141 5.52 -9.55 -13.19
C GLU A 141 5.79 -8.16 -12.63
N THR A 142 4.74 -7.39 -12.38
CA THR A 142 4.82 -6.05 -11.76
C THR A 142 5.31 -6.11 -10.32
N VAL A 143 4.75 -7.01 -9.51
CA VAL A 143 5.24 -7.23 -8.14
C VAL A 143 6.70 -7.70 -8.14
N THR A 144 7.07 -8.59 -9.08
CA THR A 144 8.47 -9.02 -9.24
C THR A 144 9.41 -7.85 -9.54
N LYS A 145 8.97 -6.89 -10.36
CA LYS A 145 9.73 -5.69 -10.69
C LYS A 145 10.06 -4.85 -9.44
N PHE A 146 9.06 -4.57 -8.61
CA PHE A 146 9.28 -3.82 -7.37
C PHE A 146 10.06 -4.62 -6.33
N ALA A 147 9.79 -5.92 -6.19
CA ALA A 147 10.54 -6.80 -5.30
C ALA A 147 12.03 -6.85 -5.69
N PHE A 148 12.35 -6.89 -6.98
CA PHE A 148 13.74 -6.85 -7.44
C PHE A 148 14.41 -5.51 -7.13
N ALA A 149 13.70 -4.39 -7.29
CA ALA A 149 14.22 -3.08 -6.92
C ALA A 149 14.51 -3.00 -5.40
N TYR A 150 13.59 -3.46 -4.55
CA TYR A 150 13.81 -3.54 -3.10
C TYR A 150 14.95 -4.48 -2.73
N TYR A 151 15.02 -5.66 -3.36
CA TYR A 151 16.11 -6.61 -3.14
C TYR A 151 17.48 -5.98 -3.43
N ASN A 152 17.61 -5.28 -4.55
CA ASN A 152 18.83 -4.57 -4.89
C ASN A 152 19.16 -3.48 -3.84
N MET A 153 18.18 -2.70 -3.40
CA MET A 153 18.36 -1.69 -2.35
C MET A 153 18.83 -2.30 -1.03
N LEU A 154 18.20 -3.40 -0.59
CA LEU A 154 18.59 -4.10 0.64
C LEU A 154 20.03 -4.61 0.58
N ASN A 155 20.50 -4.98 -0.61
CA ASN A 155 21.87 -5.47 -0.83
C ASN A 155 22.84 -4.36 -1.26
N GLY A 156 22.45 -3.09 -1.23
CA GLY A 156 23.29 -1.96 -1.59
C GLY A 156 23.66 -1.91 -3.08
N VAL A 157 22.88 -2.56 -3.95
CA VAL A 157 23.13 -2.64 -5.39
C VAL A 157 22.34 -1.54 -6.12
N GLU A 158 23.06 -0.68 -6.84
CA GLU A 158 22.46 0.25 -7.79
C GLU A 158 22.36 -0.40 -9.16
N ASN A 159 21.12 -0.61 -9.62
CA ASN A 159 20.87 -1.17 -10.94
C ASN A 159 20.42 -0.06 -11.90
N PRO A 160 21.19 0.24 -12.98
CA PRO A 160 20.88 1.33 -13.90
C PRO A 160 19.49 1.21 -14.55
N VAL A 161 19.03 -0.01 -14.79
CA VAL A 161 17.69 -0.27 -15.39
C VAL A 161 16.57 0.09 -14.42
N PHE A 162 16.84 0.02 -13.11
CA PHE A 162 15.86 0.26 -12.04
C PHE A 162 16.13 1.56 -11.28
N SER A 163 17.07 2.39 -11.71
CA SER A 163 17.51 3.58 -10.97
C SER A 163 16.37 4.56 -10.63
N ALA A 164 15.47 4.80 -11.56
CA ALA A 164 14.31 5.68 -11.34
C ALA A 164 13.36 5.12 -10.28
N ILE A 165 13.11 3.79 -10.29
CA ILE A 165 12.27 3.11 -9.29
C ILE A 165 12.95 3.13 -7.94
N GLN A 166 14.24 2.78 -7.87
CA GLN A 166 15.02 2.79 -6.62
C GLN A 166 15.06 4.18 -5.99
N SER A 167 15.21 5.24 -6.79
CA SER A 167 15.17 6.62 -6.28
C SER A 167 13.82 6.98 -5.67
N GLY A 168 12.70 6.60 -6.32
CA GLY A 168 11.36 6.77 -5.77
C GLY A 168 11.16 6.01 -4.45
N LEU A 169 11.55 4.74 -4.42
CA LEU A 169 11.43 3.89 -3.22
C LEU A 169 12.29 4.40 -2.05
N ARG A 170 13.47 4.98 -2.30
CA ARG A 170 14.30 5.61 -1.26
C ARG A 170 13.58 6.80 -0.63
N LEU A 171 13.03 7.69 -1.44
CA LEU A 171 12.27 8.85 -0.93
C LEU A 171 11.08 8.42 -0.08
N ASP A 172 10.34 7.40 -0.49
CA ASP A 172 9.21 6.88 0.27
C ASP A 172 9.68 6.21 1.59
N SER A 173 10.81 5.52 1.58
CA SER A 173 11.40 4.90 2.77
C SER A 173 11.92 5.95 3.76
N GLU A 174 12.56 7.02 3.30
CA GLU A 174 13.03 8.13 4.14
C GLU A 174 11.84 8.84 4.81
N ARG A 175 10.79 9.15 4.07
CA ARG A 175 9.54 9.72 4.63
C ARG A 175 8.91 8.82 5.68
N THR A 176 8.92 7.50 5.45
CA THR A 176 8.39 6.53 6.42
C THR A 176 9.20 6.53 7.71
N LEU A 177 10.53 6.63 7.63
CA LEU A 177 11.41 6.69 8.80
C LEU A 177 11.25 7.97 9.61
N GLU A 178 11.02 9.12 8.96
CA GLU A 178 10.77 10.40 9.64
C GLU A 178 9.54 10.37 10.54
N VAL A 179 8.56 9.53 10.26
CA VAL A 179 7.31 9.42 11.04
C VAL A 179 7.41 8.37 12.14
N LEU A 180 8.26 7.37 11.97
CA LEU A 180 8.46 6.33 12.98
C LEU A 180 9.39 6.81 14.13
N ASN A 181 10.05 7.94 13.98
CA ASN A 181 10.85 8.62 15.00
C ASN A 181 10.06 9.73 15.71
#